data_1d29936d03b097667c92eaa8693015ff
#
_entry.id   1d29936d03b097667c92eaa8693015ff
#
_cell.length_a   1.000
_cell.length_b   1.000
_cell.length_c   1.000
_cell.angle_alpha   90.00
_cell.angle_beta   90.00
_cell.angle_gamma   90.00
#
_symmetry.space_group_name_H-M   'P 1'
#
loop_
_entity.id
_entity.type
_entity.pdbx_description
1 polymer ?
#
loop_
_entity_poly.entity_id
_entity_poly.type
_entity_poly.pdbx_seq_one_letter_code
_entity_poly.pdbx_strand_id
1 'polypeptide(L)' 'MKKINPLEVVQEQYQRLKEKLLSTSDVLEKNLLFKRLNNLSNVMQFLISISKNT' A
#
# COMPACT_ATOMS: atom_id res chain seq x y z
N MET A 1 -14.04 15.33 -15.38
CA MET A 1 -12.79 15.18 -14.61
C MET A 1 -12.95 14.10 -13.55
N LYS A 2 -12.05 13.15 -13.52
CA LYS A 2 -12.13 12.07 -12.56
C LYS A 2 -11.62 12.50 -11.20
N LYS A 3 -12.38 12.20 -10.17
CA LYS A 3 -11.89 12.37 -8.80
C LYS A 3 -10.94 11.23 -8.47
N ILE A 4 -9.78 11.57 -7.94
CA ILE A 4 -8.83 10.58 -7.48
C ILE A 4 -9.23 10.15 -6.08
N ASN A 5 -9.49 8.86 -5.92
CA ASN A 5 -9.76 8.30 -4.61
C ASN A 5 -8.43 7.91 -3.96
N PRO A 6 -8.04 8.58 -2.85
CA PRO A 6 -6.75 8.29 -2.22
C PRO A 6 -6.63 6.83 -1.77
N LEU A 7 -7.72 6.20 -1.37
CA LEU A 7 -7.70 4.81 -0.99
C LEU A 7 -7.35 3.90 -2.18
N GLU A 8 -7.92 4.19 -3.35
CA GLU A 8 -7.59 3.42 -4.56
C GLU A 8 -6.13 3.53 -4.94
N VAL A 9 -5.57 4.75 -4.83
CA VAL A 9 -4.16 4.98 -5.15
C VAL A 9 -3.27 4.15 -4.22
N VAL A 10 -3.56 4.15 -2.93
CA VAL A 10 -2.78 3.40 -1.95
C VAL A 10 -2.94 1.89 -2.18
N GLN A 11 -4.15 1.42 -2.47
CA GLN A 11 -4.39 0.01 -2.77
C GLN A 11 -3.60 -0.44 -4.00
N GLU A 12 -3.54 0.39 -5.01
CA GLU A 12 -2.80 0.08 -6.22
C GLU A 12 -1.30 -0.01 -5.93
N GLN A 13 -0.76 0.92 -5.15
CA GLN A 13 0.64 0.88 -4.74
C GLN A 13 0.94 -0.36 -3.90
N TYR A 14 0.03 -0.71 -3.00
CA TYR A 14 0.18 -1.91 -2.19
C TYR A 14 0.27 -3.16 -3.06
N GLN A 15 -0.59 -3.28 -4.05
CA GLN A 15 -0.58 -4.41 -4.98
C GLN A 15 0.74 -4.49 -5.74
N ARG A 16 1.23 -3.36 -6.24
CA ARG A 16 2.48 -3.32 -6.98
C ARG A 16 3.66 -3.74 -6.11
N LEU A 17 3.70 -3.27 -4.88
CA LEU A 17 4.76 -3.64 -3.96
C LEU A 17 4.68 -5.12 -3.60
N LYS A 18 3.48 -5.63 -3.40
CA LYS A 18 3.27 -7.03 -3.11
C LYS A 18 3.76 -7.93 -4.24
N GLU A 19 3.43 -7.57 -5.47
CA GLU A 19 3.89 -8.29 -6.66
C GLU A 19 5.41 -8.25 -6.76
N LYS A 20 5.99 -7.10 -6.53
CA LYS A 20 7.43 -6.94 -6.55
C LYS A 20 8.11 -7.80 -5.47
N LEU A 21 7.51 -7.85 -4.29
CA LEU A 21 8.01 -8.69 -3.20
C LEU A 21 8.03 -10.16 -3.59
N LEU A 22 6.99 -10.62 -4.26
CA LEU A 22 6.87 -12.02 -4.68
C LEU A 22 7.89 -12.38 -5.77
N SER A 23 8.31 -11.40 -6.57
CA SER A 23 9.24 -11.64 -7.67
C SER A 23 10.69 -11.38 -7.31
N THR A 24 10.95 -10.80 -6.15
CA THR A 24 12.31 -10.45 -5.74
C THR A 24 12.94 -11.58 -4.93
N SER A 25 14.21 -11.86 -5.19
CA SER A 25 14.97 -12.88 -4.44
C SER A 25 15.98 -12.28 -3.48
N ASP A 26 16.16 -10.96 -3.51
CA ASP A 26 17.12 -10.26 -2.65
C ASP A 26 16.49 -10.03 -1.27
N VAL A 27 17.13 -10.56 -0.22
CA VAL A 27 16.63 -10.44 1.16
C VAL A 27 16.57 -9.00 1.63
N LEU A 28 17.57 -8.19 1.28
CA LEU A 28 17.58 -6.79 1.67
C LEU A 28 16.42 -6.03 1.02
N GLU A 29 16.20 -6.29 -0.25
CA GLU A 29 15.09 -5.66 -0.98
C GLU A 29 13.74 -6.11 -0.41
N LYS A 30 13.62 -7.38 -0.08
CA LYS A 30 12.40 -7.90 0.56
C LYS A 30 12.09 -7.17 1.86
N ASN A 31 13.11 -6.95 2.69
CA ASN A 31 12.93 -6.23 3.95
C ASN A 31 12.45 -4.80 3.73
N LEU A 32 13.02 -4.11 2.74
CA LEU A 32 12.58 -2.76 2.39
C LEU A 32 11.13 -2.75 1.90
N LEU A 33 10.77 -3.73 1.08
CA LEU A 33 9.40 -3.85 0.57
C LEU A 33 8.42 -4.15 1.69
N PHE A 34 8.78 -4.99 2.64
CA PHE A 34 7.94 -5.25 3.81
C PHE A 34 7.68 -3.99 4.61
N LYS A 35 8.69 -3.15 4.82
CA LYS A 35 8.52 -1.89 5.53
C LYS A 35 7.54 -0.98 4.78
N ARG A 36 7.68 -0.89 3.47
CA ARG A 36 6.78 -0.07 2.65
C ARG A 36 5.36 -0.60 2.69
N LEU A 37 5.19 -1.92 2.61
CA LEU A 37 3.88 -2.55 2.69
C LEU A 37 3.22 -2.27 4.04
N ASN A 38 3.98 -2.34 5.12
CA ASN A 38 3.48 -2.01 6.46
C ASN A 38 2.99 -0.57 6.52
N ASN A 39 3.79 0.36 6.00
CA ASN A 39 3.42 1.76 5.99
C ASN A 39 2.15 2.01 5.18
N LEU A 40 2.05 1.38 4.01
CA LEU A 40 0.85 1.51 3.17
C LEU A 40 -0.36 0.90 3.84
N SER A 41 -0.20 -0.22 4.52
CA SER A 41 -1.29 -0.85 5.27
C SER A 41 -1.82 0.08 6.35
N ASN A 42 -0.91 0.76 7.08
CA ASN A 42 -1.31 1.72 8.09
C ASN A 42 -2.06 2.91 7.48
N VAL A 43 -1.59 3.40 6.35
CA VAL A 43 -2.26 4.50 5.63
C VAL A 43 -3.65 4.06 5.18
N MET A 44 -3.78 2.85 4.66
CA MET A 44 -5.08 2.33 4.23
C MET A 44 -6.06 2.24 5.39
N GLN A 45 -5.62 1.74 6.53
CA GLN A 45 -6.45 1.65 7.71
C GLN A 45 -6.92 3.02 8.17
N PHE A 46 -6.03 4.00 8.13
CA PHE A 46 -6.35 5.37 8.48
C PHE A 46 -7.42 5.94 7.55
N LEU A 47 -7.26 5.74 6.24
CA LEU A 47 -8.21 6.23 5.25
C LEU A 47 -9.57 5.55 5.39
N ILE A 48 -9.60 4.27 5.68
CA ILE A 48 -10.84 3.52 5.90
C ILE A 48 -11.53 4.06 7.15
N SER A 49 -10.78 4.30 8.20
CA SER A 49 -11.32 4.85 9.45
C SER A 49 -11.95 6.22 9.25
N ILE A 50 -11.29 7.09 8.52
CA ILE A 50 -11.85 8.41 8.19
C ILE A 50 -13.15 8.26 7.38
N SER A 51 -13.13 7.36 6.43
CA SER A 51 -14.28 7.10 5.55
C SER A 51 -15.50 6.65 6.33
N LYS A 52 -15.29 5.84 7.37
CA LYS A 52 -16.38 5.36 8.21
C LYS A 52 -16.98 6.44 9.10
N ASN A 53 -16.19 7.46 9.42
CA ASN A 53 -16.62 8.52 10.33
C ASN A 53 -17.37 9.65 9.61
N THR A 54 -17.46 9.60 8.33
CA THR A 54 -18.25 10.53 7.54
C THR A 54 -19.56 9.90 7.09
#